data_17ddf86c924cd460696ff578fb500e3c
#
_entry.id   17ddf86c924cd460696ff578fb500e3c
#
_cell.length_a   1.000
_cell.length_b   1.000
_cell.length_c   1.000
_cell.angle_alpha   90.00
_cell.angle_beta   90.00
_cell.angle_gamma   90.00
#
_symmetry.space_group_name_H-M   'P 1'
#
loop_
_entity.id
_entity.type
_entity.pdbx_description
1 polymer ?
#
loop_
_entity_poly.entity_id
_entity_poly.type
_entity_poly.pdbx_seq_one_letter_code
_entity_poly.pdbx_strand_id
1 'polypeptide(L)'
;MATTHTHIAASPDMVFAALANPENYGDWVVGSSTIRDADPGWPKVGARFHHRVGVGLLKVNDHTEVLAVDPPYRLVMHARARPLGTAKVTMLLTERDGGTHVTMIEVAGDRLSRLALNRLTDPLIHLRNVESLRRLKRIVETGR
;
A
#
# COMPACT_ATOMS: atom_id res chain seq x y z
N MET A 1 3.70 -11.76 8.72
CA MET A 1 2.44 -11.09 8.34
C MET A 1 2.21 -9.89 9.26
N ALA A 2 1.92 -8.75 8.69
CA ALA A 2 1.61 -7.54 9.46
C ALA A 2 0.20 -7.08 9.11
N THR A 3 -0.65 -6.92 10.13
CA THR A 3 -2.03 -6.45 9.96
C THR A 3 -2.20 -5.13 10.70
N THR A 4 -2.69 -4.12 10.01
CA THR A 4 -2.84 -2.78 10.55
C THR A 4 -4.22 -2.24 10.19
N HIS A 5 -4.82 -1.48 11.11
CA HIS A 5 -6.18 -0.94 10.94
C HIS A 5 -6.20 0.57 11.13
N THR A 6 -7.15 1.22 10.48
CA THR A 6 -7.49 2.60 10.76
C THR A 6 -8.95 2.85 10.39
N HIS A 7 -9.54 3.92 10.95
CA HIS A 7 -10.86 4.39 10.57
C HIS A 7 -10.71 5.73 9.86
N ILE A 8 -11.31 5.84 8.67
CA ILE A 8 -11.28 7.07 7.86
C ILE A 8 -12.71 7.63 7.77
N ALA A 9 -12.86 8.92 8.06
CA ALA A 9 -14.15 9.60 8.04
C ALA A 9 -14.54 9.99 6.61
N ALA A 10 -14.70 8.98 5.76
CA ALA A 10 -15.09 9.11 4.36
C ALA A 10 -15.67 7.78 3.88
N SER A 11 -16.47 7.81 2.83
CA SER A 11 -17.07 6.60 2.26
C SER A 11 -16.02 5.66 1.68
N PRO A 12 -16.32 4.35 1.56
CA PRO A 12 -15.41 3.44 0.87
C PRO A 12 -15.07 3.87 -0.56
N ASP A 13 -15.99 4.48 -1.27
CA ASP A 13 -15.73 5.01 -2.62
C ASP A 13 -14.66 6.09 -2.61
N MET A 14 -14.69 7.00 -1.65
CA MET A 14 -13.68 8.06 -1.53
C MET A 14 -12.32 7.52 -1.14
N VAL A 15 -12.29 6.56 -0.20
CA VAL A 15 -11.05 5.92 0.21
C VAL A 15 -10.46 5.13 -0.96
N PHE A 16 -11.28 4.37 -1.66
CA PHE A 16 -10.82 3.60 -2.81
C PHE A 16 -10.32 4.50 -3.94
N ALA A 17 -10.96 5.64 -4.18
CA ALA A 17 -10.49 6.60 -5.19
C ALA A 17 -9.07 7.09 -4.88
N ALA A 18 -8.74 7.30 -3.61
CA ALA A 18 -7.37 7.65 -3.21
C ALA A 18 -6.39 6.51 -3.44
N LEU A 19 -6.80 5.27 -3.16
CA LEU A 19 -5.99 4.08 -3.43
C LEU A 19 -5.82 3.83 -4.94
N ALA A 20 -6.82 4.19 -5.74
CA ALA A 20 -6.80 4.01 -7.19
C ALA A 20 -5.96 5.06 -7.90
N ASN A 21 -5.48 6.08 -7.21
CA ASN A 21 -4.62 7.11 -7.78
C ASN A 21 -3.15 6.79 -7.47
N PRO A 22 -2.36 6.30 -8.46
CA PRO A 22 -0.97 5.93 -8.22
C PRO A 22 -0.12 7.11 -7.74
N GLU A 23 -0.46 8.34 -8.12
CA GLU A 23 0.30 9.53 -7.72
C GLU A 23 0.31 9.73 -6.20
N ASN A 24 -0.72 9.25 -5.49
CA ASN A 24 -0.79 9.36 -4.04
C ASN A 24 0.20 8.44 -3.31
N TYR A 25 0.71 7.39 -3.96
CA TYR A 25 1.54 6.39 -3.30
C TYR A 25 2.83 6.95 -2.73
N GLY A 26 3.44 7.93 -3.41
CA GLY A 26 4.61 8.62 -2.87
C GLY A 26 4.31 9.38 -1.59
N ASP A 27 3.06 9.77 -1.39
CA ASP A 27 2.63 10.59 -0.26
C ASP A 27 2.18 9.76 0.94
N TRP A 28 1.64 8.55 0.73
CA TRP A 28 1.15 7.79 1.87
C TRP A 28 1.95 6.51 2.17
N VAL A 29 2.51 5.85 1.17
CA VAL A 29 3.29 4.62 1.41
C VAL A 29 4.69 4.99 1.88
N VAL A 30 4.98 4.70 3.14
CA VAL A 30 6.31 4.95 3.71
C VAL A 30 7.36 4.11 2.98
N GLY A 31 8.40 4.76 2.48
CA GLY A 31 9.45 4.11 1.67
C GLY A 31 9.28 4.30 0.18
N SER A 32 8.07 4.64 -0.29
CA SER A 32 7.83 4.98 -1.69
C SER A 32 7.99 6.49 -1.84
N SER A 33 8.90 6.93 -2.68
CA SER A 33 9.21 8.36 -2.79
C SER A 33 8.75 8.99 -4.10
N THR A 34 8.79 8.24 -5.20
CA THR A 34 8.49 8.78 -6.53
C THR A 34 7.73 7.75 -7.34
N ILE A 35 6.61 8.15 -7.91
CA ILE A 35 5.91 7.35 -8.93
C ILE A 35 6.43 7.80 -10.28
N ARG A 36 7.11 6.88 -11.00
CA ARG A 36 7.72 7.18 -12.29
C ARG A 36 6.74 7.10 -13.44
N ASP A 37 5.80 6.15 -13.37
CA ASP A 37 4.83 5.91 -14.43
C ASP A 37 3.77 4.93 -13.92
N ALA A 38 2.59 4.95 -14.53
CA ALA A 38 1.51 4.04 -14.19
C ALA A 38 0.76 3.63 -15.46
N ASP A 39 0.36 2.36 -15.53
CA ASP A 39 -0.48 1.88 -16.61
C ASP A 39 -1.83 2.61 -16.60
N PRO A 40 -2.36 3.00 -17.77
CA PRO A 40 -3.66 3.68 -17.84
C PRO A 40 -4.81 2.89 -17.24
N GLY A 41 -4.68 1.56 -17.19
CA GLY A 41 -5.70 0.67 -16.61
C GLY A 41 -5.66 0.56 -15.10
N TRP A 42 -4.70 1.22 -14.40
CA TRP A 42 -4.64 1.13 -12.95
C TRP A 42 -5.97 1.55 -12.31
N PRO A 43 -6.54 0.82 -11.32
CA PRO A 43 -6.02 -0.37 -10.64
C PRO A 43 -6.61 -1.71 -11.14
N LYS A 44 -6.79 -1.91 -12.41
CA LYS A 44 -7.26 -3.19 -12.97
C LYS A 44 -6.24 -4.29 -12.73
N VAL A 45 -6.70 -5.54 -12.65
CA VAL A 45 -5.82 -6.70 -12.49
C VAL A 45 -4.76 -6.72 -13.59
N GLY A 46 -3.51 -6.91 -13.21
CA GLY A 46 -2.36 -6.89 -14.12
C GLY A 46 -1.77 -5.52 -14.37
N ALA A 47 -2.47 -4.44 -14.01
CA ALA A 47 -1.93 -3.09 -14.15
C ALA A 47 -0.76 -2.87 -13.19
N ARG A 48 0.20 -2.07 -13.61
CA ARG A 48 1.42 -1.79 -12.85
C ARG A 48 1.64 -0.30 -12.73
N PHE A 49 2.22 0.13 -11.60
CA PHE A 49 2.86 1.43 -11.54
C PHE A 49 4.33 1.27 -11.17
N HIS A 50 5.17 2.13 -11.75
CA HIS A 50 6.61 2.11 -11.55
C HIS A 50 6.98 3.14 -10.51
N HIS A 51 7.78 2.75 -9.51
CA HIS A 51 8.10 3.59 -8.37
C HIS A 51 9.55 3.48 -7.97
N ARG A 52 10.00 4.44 -7.19
CA ARG A 52 11.29 4.39 -6.51
C ARG A 52 11.02 4.14 -5.03
N VAL A 53 11.64 3.11 -4.48
CA VAL A 53 11.48 2.73 -3.07
C VAL A 53 12.84 2.61 -2.41
N GLY A 54 12.87 2.78 -1.09
CA GLY A 54 14.08 2.63 -0.31
C GLY A 54 14.26 3.73 0.70
N VAL A 55 15.43 3.73 1.34
CA VAL A 55 15.79 4.66 2.41
C VAL A 55 17.16 5.28 2.10
N GLY A 56 17.26 6.59 2.21
CA GLY A 56 18.51 7.31 2.00
C GLY A 56 19.11 7.10 0.62
N LEU A 57 20.33 6.61 0.56
CA LEU A 57 21.03 6.32 -0.70
C LEU A 57 20.67 4.97 -1.30
N LEU A 58 20.01 4.09 -0.52
CA LEU A 58 19.57 2.76 -0.99
C LEU A 58 18.17 2.86 -1.58
N LYS A 59 18.05 3.45 -2.75
CA LYS A 59 16.80 3.53 -3.49
C LYS A 59 16.87 2.65 -4.73
N VAL A 60 15.81 1.90 -4.97
CA VAL A 60 15.69 1.01 -6.12
C VAL A 60 14.45 1.36 -6.92
N ASN A 61 14.54 1.18 -8.24
CA ASN A 61 13.41 1.32 -9.15
C ASN A 61 12.77 -0.04 -9.35
N ASP A 62 11.48 -0.15 -9.09
CA ASP A 62 10.75 -1.39 -9.29
C ASP A 62 9.28 -1.04 -9.59
N HIS A 63 8.39 -2.01 -9.51
CA HIS A 63 6.99 -1.79 -9.80
C HIS A 63 6.09 -2.53 -8.81
N THR A 64 4.84 -2.06 -8.72
CA THR A 64 3.76 -2.71 -8.00
C THR A 64 2.69 -3.12 -9.00
N GLU A 65 2.20 -4.35 -8.89
CA GLU A 65 1.21 -4.91 -9.80
C GLU A 65 -0.07 -5.27 -9.04
N VAL A 66 -1.23 -5.02 -9.65
CA VAL A 66 -2.52 -5.43 -9.09
C VAL A 66 -2.74 -6.91 -9.32
N LEU A 67 -2.96 -7.66 -8.24
CA LEU A 67 -3.28 -9.08 -8.30
C LEU A 67 -4.79 -9.34 -8.28
N ALA A 68 -5.56 -8.53 -7.56
CA ALA A 68 -7.01 -8.64 -7.47
C ALA A 68 -7.60 -7.30 -7.09
N VAL A 69 -8.81 -7.02 -7.55
CA VAL A 69 -9.51 -5.78 -7.20
C VAL A 69 -11.02 -5.99 -7.21
N ASP A 70 -11.69 -5.54 -6.14
CA ASP A 70 -13.15 -5.51 -6.01
C ASP A 70 -13.54 -4.12 -5.50
N PRO A 71 -13.67 -3.12 -6.38
CA PRO A 71 -13.98 -1.76 -5.93
C PRO A 71 -15.36 -1.66 -5.29
N PRO A 72 -15.53 -0.87 -4.24
CA PRO A 72 -14.51 -0.10 -3.53
C PRO A 72 -13.99 -0.82 -2.27
N TYR A 73 -14.11 -2.15 -2.18
CA TYR A 73 -13.92 -2.89 -0.93
C TYR A 73 -12.60 -3.62 -0.80
N ARG A 74 -11.92 -3.89 -1.92
CA ARG A 74 -10.71 -4.71 -1.86
C ARG A 74 -9.73 -4.37 -2.98
N LEU A 75 -8.45 -4.29 -2.62
CA LEU A 75 -7.35 -4.13 -3.56
C LEU A 75 -6.18 -4.98 -3.07
N VAL A 76 -5.69 -5.90 -3.90
CA VAL A 76 -4.55 -6.74 -3.60
C VAL A 76 -3.42 -6.42 -4.56
N MET A 77 -2.25 -6.12 -4.03
CA MET A 77 -1.09 -5.68 -4.80
C MET A 77 0.13 -6.53 -4.49
N HIS A 78 0.99 -6.70 -5.48
CA HIS A 78 2.32 -7.27 -5.30
C HIS A 78 3.34 -6.14 -5.46
N ALA A 79 3.87 -5.67 -4.35
CA ALA A 79 4.84 -4.60 -4.30
C ALA A 79 6.26 -5.18 -4.37
N ARG A 80 7.06 -4.65 -5.26
CA ARG A 80 8.44 -5.11 -5.45
C ARG A 80 9.42 -3.99 -5.14
N ALA A 81 10.53 -4.38 -4.49
CA ALA A 81 11.67 -3.50 -4.21
C ALA A 81 12.93 -4.39 -4.23
N ARG A 82 13.15 -5.07 -5.36
CA ARG A 82 14.25 -6.03 -5.51
C ARG A 82 15.58 -5.28 -5.65
N PRO A 83 16.66 -5.73 -5.02
CA PRO A 83 16.79 -7.00 -4.27
C PRO A 83 16.37 -6.91 -2.79
N LEU A 84 15.81 -5.81 -2.32
CA LEU A 84 15.42 -5.63 -0.92
C LEU A 84 14.28 -6.56 -0.50
N GLY A 85 13.40 -6.94 -1.44
CA GLY A 85 12.33 -7.88 -1.18
C GLY A 85 11.06 -7.58 -1.97
N THR A 86 10.05 -8.41 -1.74
CA THR A 86 8.71 -8.24 -2.30
C THR A 86 7.68 -8.47 -1.21
N ALA A 87 6.48 -7.91 -1.39
CA ALA A 87 5.39 -8.07 -0.45
C ALA A 87 4.05 -8.12 -1.16
N LYS A 88 3.15 -8.96 -0.65
CA LYS A 88 1.75 -8.94 -1.05
C LYS A 88 1.01 -8.06 -0.05
N VAL A 89 0.35 -7.02 -0.54
CA VAL A 89 -0.38 -6.07 0.27
C VAL A 89 -1.86 -6.16 -0.07
N THR A 90 -2.69 -6.43 0.93
CA THR A 90 -4.14 -6.47 0.79
C THR A 90 -4.74 -5.29 1.54
N MET A 91 -5.54 -4.49 0.83
CA MET A 91 -6.31 -3.41 1.41
C MET A 91 -7.77 -3.83 1.42
N LEU A 92 -8.37 -3.88 2.61
CA LEU A 92 -9.79 -4.20 2.79
C LEU A 92 -10.51 -2.98 3.36
N LEU A 93 -11.62 -2.61 2.73
CA LEU A 93 -12.43 -1.46 3.12
C LEU A 93 -13.83 -1.93 3.49
N THR A 94 -14.25 -1.60 4.71
CA THR A 94 -15.58 -1.96 5.21
C THR A 94 -16.27 -0.70 5.71
N GLU A 95 -17.50 -0.48 5.29
CA GLU A 95 -18.28 0.64 5.80
C GLU A 95 -18.60 0.41 7.29
N ARG A 96 -18.31 1.40 8.13
CA ARG A 96 -18.52 1.31 9.58
C ARG A 96 -18.62 2.71 10.17
N ASP A 97 -19.62 2.91 11.05
CA ASP A 97 -19.78 4.14 11.84
C ASP A 97 -19.73 5.43 11.00
N GLY A 98 -20.39 5.41 9.84
CA GLY A 98 -20.46 6.57 8.96
C GLY A 98 -19.20 6.86 8.17
N GLY A 99 -18.21 5.96 8.22
CA GLY A 99 -16.95 6.07 7.50
C GLY A 99 -16.49 4.71 7.00
N THR A 100 -15.19 4.54 6.91
CA THR A 100 -14.58 3.32 6.38
C THR A 100 -13.56 2.75 7.38
N HIS A 101 -13.73 1.50 7.73
CA HIS A 101 -12.70 0.73 8.42
C HIS A 101 -11.74 0.17 7.37
N VAL A 102 -10.47 0.53 7.47
CA VAL A 102 -9.43 0.10 6.54
C VAL A 102 -8.52 -0.91 7.23
N THR A 103 -8.34 -2.05 6.60
CA THR A 103 -7.41 -3.08 7.07
C THR A 103 -6.32 -3.27 6.02
N MET A 104 -5.07 -3.16 6.42
CA MET A 104 -3.91 -3.38 5.58
C MET A 104 -3.19 -4.64 6.06
N ILE A 105 -3.06 -5.62 5.18
CA ILE A 105 -2.39 -6.89 5.47
C ILE A 105 -1.17 -7.00 4.55
N GLU A 106 0.00 -7.10 5.14
CA GLU A 106 1.25 -7.26 4.39
C GLU A 106 1.88 -8.61 4.69
N VAL A 107 2.17 -9.37 3.64
CA VAL A 107 2.81 -10.69 3.72
C VAL A 107 4.03 -10.70 2.80
N ALA A 108 5.12 -11.33 3.22
CA ALA A 108 6.29 -11.51 2.38
C ALA A 108 5.91 -12.19 1.06
N GLY A 109 6.36 -11.62 -0.06
CA GLY A 109 5.97 -12.06 -1.40
C GLY A 109 6.84 -13.16 -2.00
N ASP A 110 7.99 -13.46 -1.38
CA ASP A 110 8.91 -14.49 -1.85
C ASP A 110 9.68 -15.12 -0.68
N ARG A 111 10.51 -16.12 -0.98
CA ARG A 111 11.28 -16.84 0.07
C ARG A 111 12.28 -15.94 0.78
N LEU A 112 12.98 -15.09 0.04
CA LEU A 112 13.97 -14.20 0.63
C LEU A 112 13.29 -13.19 1.56
N SER A 113 12.17 -12.64 1.13
CA SER A 113 11.38 -11.73 1.97
C SER A 113 10.86 -12.42 3.21
N ARG A 114 10.42 -13.68 3.12
CA ARG A 114 9.97 -14.45 4.29
C ARG A 114 11.08 -14.68 5.30
N LEU A 115 12.31 -14.90 4.84
CA LEU A 115 13.46 -15.04 5.73
C LEU A 115 13.84 -13.71 6.37
N ALA A 116 13.71 -12.61 5.62
CA ALA A 116 13.99 -11.27 6.13
C ALA A 116 12.87 -10.73 7.03
N LEU A 117 11.61 -11.06 6.74
CA LEU A 117 10.43 -10.66 7.51
C LEU A 117 10.21 -11.66 8.65
N ASN A 118 11.11 -11.65 9.62
CA ASN A 118 11.02 -12.49 10.80
C ASN A 118 10.47 -11.67 11.98
N ARG A 119 10.38 -12.29 13.15
CA ARG A 119 9.84 -11.64 14.36
C ARG A 119 10.59 -10.36 14.74
N LEU A 120 11.84 -10.20 14.32
CA LEU A 120 12.63 -9.01 14.66
C LEU A 120 12.27 -7.82 13.78
N THR A 121 11.86 -8.06 12.52
CA THR A 121 11.49 -7.00 11.57
C THR A 121 10.00 -6.67 11.58
N ASP A 122 9.14 -7.59 12.02
CA ASP A 122 7.69 -7.37 12.08
C ASP A 122 7.27 -6.07 12.81
N PRO A 123 7.86 -5.72 13.98
CA PRO A 123 7.51 -4.46 14.65
C PRO A 123 7.83 -3.23 13.81
N LEU A 124 8.93 -3.23 13.06
CA LEU A 124 9.30 -2.11 12.19
C LEU A 124 8.34 -1.97 11.02
N ILE A 125 7.93 -3.10 10.44
CA ILE A 125 6.94 -3.14 9.36
C ILE A 125 5.59 -2.62 9.87
N HIS A 126 5.18 -3.04 11.07
CA HIS A 126 3.95 -2.58 11.68
C HIS A 126 3.96 -1.06 11.88
N LEU A 127 5.04 -0.50 12.42
CA LEU A 127 5.18 0.95 12.62
C LEU A 127 5.12 1.69 11.28
N ARG A 128 5.78 1.18 10.24
CA ARG A 128 5.73 1.74 8.91
C ARG A 128 4.30 1.76 8.37
N ASN A 129 3.58 0.66 8.54
CA ASN A 129 2.22 0.53 8.04
C ASN A 129 1.24 1.42 8.81
N VAL A 130 1.41 1.56 10.13
CA VAL A 130 0.64 2.51 10.94
C VAL A 130 0.81 3.92 10.39
N GLU A 131 2.04 4.34 10.11
CA GLU A 131 2.32 5.67 9.57
C GLU A 131 1.75 5.81 8.15
N SER A 132 1.85 4.77 7.32
CA SER A 132 1.29 4.79 5.98
C SER A 132 -0.23 5.01 6.02
N LEU A 133 -0.95 4.26 6.86
CA LEU A 133 -2.39 4.44 7.00
C LEU A 133 -2.77 5.80 7.59
N ARG A 134 -1.94 6.34 8.49
CA ARG A 134 -2.16 7.69 9.03
C ARG A 134 -2.08 8.73 7.92
N ARG A 135 -1.12 8.59 7.02
CA ARG A 135 -0.98 9.49 5.88
C ARG A 135 -2.13 9.35 4.88
N LEU A 136 -2.56 8.12 4.60
CA LEU A 136 -3.71 7.86 3.76
C LEU A 136 -4.98 8.51 4.33
N LYS A 137 -5.21 8.32 5.64
CA LYS A 137 -6.33 8.93 6.34
C LYS A 137 -6.32 10.45 6.18
N ARG A 138 -5.17 11.08 6.35
CA ARG A 138 -5.03 12.53 6.19
C ARG A 138 -5.35 12.98 4.77
N ILE A 139 -4.84 12.28 3.75
CA ILE A 139 -5.10 12.61 2.35
C ILE A 139 -6.60 12.54 2.05
N VAL A 140 -7.26 11.48 2.48
CA VAL A 140 -8.69 11.28 2.20
C VAL A 140 -9.55 12.29 2.95
N GLU A 141 -9.27 12.53 4.24
CA GLU A 141 -10.10 13.41 5.08
C GLU A 141 -9.87 14.88 4.80
N THR A 142 -8.69 15.27 4.34
CA THR A 142 -8.34 16.68 4.10
C THR A 142 -8.10 17.03 2.64
N GLY A 143 -8.01 16.04 1.77
CA GLY A 143 -7.68 16.24 0.36
C GLY A 143 -6.21 16.55 0.09
N ARG A 144 -5.33 16.23 1.03
CA ARG A 144 -3.89 16.58 0.91
C ARG A 144 -3.00 15.37 1.07
#